data_e0cdaa15b3d034978cc32581de143175
#
_entry.id   e0cdaa15b3d034978cc32581de143175
#
_cell.length_a   1.000
_cell.length_b   1.000
_cell.length_c   1.000
_cell.angle_alpha   90.00
_cell.angle_beta   90.00
_cell.angle_gamma   90.00
#
_symmetry.space_group_name_H-M   'P 1'
#
loop_
_entity.id
_entity.type
_entity.pdbx_description
1 polymer ?
#
loop_
_entity_poly.entity_id
_entity_poly.type
_entity_poly.pdbx_seq_one_letter_code
_entity_poly.pdbx_strand_id
1 'polypeptide(L)'
;MPQGEAQNFDANDLAQRDGFDVLACTLEAATEPPKPAPRYKLLGADELRDLPPLAWRVRGVLPAVGLAALYGPSASGKSFLAFDMAAAIAEGQRWFDCRVEAAPVVYAALEGEAGFKLRAQAWEVSRGRALPDGLRMMLQPFKLTDGQDVLDLAAVVPAGAVVVLDTLNRSAPTADENSSRDMGEILEAAKTLQTLTRGLVLLVHHTGKNAAAGLRGHSSLFAAMDAAIEVSREGDRREWKVAKSKDGQDGTAHPFKLQVETLGVEETGEAITSCVVLRDTAAQDVRAVKLPQGGNQKIVLTALRTMFKDGTTGKAGAPALAKCVELEAAVTFAASALLVAPDRKAERAREAITGLVARGVLGCNEGWIWQA
;
A
#
# COMPACT_ATOMS: atom_id res chain seq x y z
N MET A 1 -26.18 34.22 34.66
CA MET A 1 -24.87 34.82 34.98
C MET A 1 -25.11 36.27 35.34
N PRO A 2 -24.87 36.73 36.53
CA PRO A 2 -24.90 38.18 36.82
C PRO A 2 -23.69 38.82 36.16
N GLN A 3 -23.94 39.74 35.29
CA GLN A 3 -22.93 40.63 34.69
C GLN A 3 -22.47 41.60 35.78
N GLY A 4 -21.16 41.60 36.10
CA GLY A 4 -20.55 42.66 36.84
C GLY A 4 -19.55 42.35 37.94
N GLU A 5 -18.91 41.17 37.95
CA GLU A 5 -17.75 40.99 38.83
C GLU A 5 -16.47 41.41 38.14
N ALA A 6 -15.71 42.29 38.81
CA ALA A 6 -14.47 42.88 38.29
C ALA A 6 -13.47 41.79 37.90
N GLN A 7 -12.86 41.93 36.72
CA GLN A 7 -11.88 41.02 36.12
C GLN A 7 -10.56 40.83 36.92
N ASN A 8 -10.41 41.39 38.10
CA ASN A 8 -9.21 41.36 38.93
C ASN A 8 -9.52 41.17 40.45
N PHE A 9 -10.49 40.30 40.75
CA PHE A 9 -10.77 39.94 42.15
C PHE A 9 -9.66 39.03 42.70
N ASP A 10 -8.88 39.53 43.65
CA ASP A 10 -7.74 38.82 44.23
C ASP A 10 -8.01 38.29 45.67
N ALA A 11 -7.01 37.60 46.23
CA ALA A 11 -7.11 37.03 47.56
C ALA A 11 -7.34 38.08 48.67
N ASN A 12 -6.84 39.29 48.45
CA ASN A 12 -7.02 40.39 49.40
C ASN A 12 -8.44 40.93 49.37
N ASP A 13 -9.02 41.03 48.16
CA ASP A 13 -10.43 41.41 47.98
C ASP A 13 -11.38 40.39 48.64
N LEU A 14 -11.05 39.08 48.54
CA LEU A 14 -11.79 38.02 49.22
C LEU A 14 -11.71 38.14 50.73
N ALA A 15 -10.52 38.40 51.28
CA ALA A 15 -10.32 38.59 52.73
C ALA A 15 -11.06 39.80 53.28
N GLN A 16 -11.10 40.91 52.51
CA GLN A 16 -11.80 42.14 52.91
C GLN A 16 -13.32 41.97 52.83
N ARG A 17 -13.83 41.23 51.83
CA ARG A 17 -15.27 41.04 51.64
C ARG A 17 -15.86 40.02 52.64
N ASP A 18 -15.23 38.85 52.77
CA ASP A 18 -15.80 37.67 53.42
C ASP A 18 -15.06 37.24 54.68
N GLY A 19 -13.95 37.89 55.00
CA GLY A 19 -13.12 37.65 56.21
C GLY A 19 -11.97 36.65 55.96
N PHE A 20 -10.97 36.70 56.85
CA PHE A 20 -9.76 35.87 56.72
C PHE A 20 -10.04 34.37 56.88
N ASP A 21 -11.08 33.98 57.66
CA ASP A 21 -11.44 32.57 57.82
C ASP A 21 -11.96 31.96 56.50
N VAL A 22 -12.73 32.71 55.75
CA VAL A 22 -13.22 32.29 54.43
C VAL A 22 -12.07 32.20 53.41
N LEU A 23 -11.12 33.16 53.47
CA LEU A 23 -9.92 33.09 52.64
C LEU A 23 -9.07 31.87 52.99
N ALA A 24 -8.87 31.57 54.28
CA ALA A 24 -8.14 30.39 54.74
C ALA A 24 -8.80 29.10 54.25
N CYS A 25 -10.11 28.93 54.42
CA CYS A 25 -10.88 27.79 53.89
C CYS A 25 -10.80 27.69 52.38
N THR A 26 -10.80 28.80 51.64
CA THR A 26 -10.72 28.82 50.21
C THR A 26 -9.32 28.42 49.72
N LEU A 27 -8.28 28.85 50.44
CA LEU A 27 -6.88 28.47 50.14
C LEU A 27 -6.61 27.01 50.52
N GLU A 28 -7.18 26.51 51.61
CA GLU A 28 -7.10 25.08 51.97
C GLU A 28 -7.89 24.18 50.98
N ALA A 29 -9.02 24.69 50.48
CA ALA A 29 -9.81 24.01 49.43
C ALA A 29 -9.25 24.21 48.00
N ALA A 30 -8.30 25.14 47.81
CA ALA A 30 -7.58 25.29 46.56
C ALA A 30 -6.71 24.05 46.37
N THR A 31 -7.28 23.05 45.72
CA THR A 31 -6.54 21.89 45.25
C THR A 31 -5.36 22.39 44.40
N GLU A 32 -4.18 21.81 44.61
CA GLU A 32 -3.04 21.97 43.69
C GLU A 32 -3.58 21.89 42.24
N PRO A 33 -3.15 22.78 41.35
CA PRO A 33 -3.57 22.69 39.96
C PRO A 33 -3.34 21.24 39.47
N PRO A 34 -4.30 20.64 38.79
CA PRO A 34 -4.19 19.24 38.36
C PRO A 34 -2.85 19.06 37.66
N LYS A 35 -2.03 18.14 38.16
CA LYS A 35 -0.76 17.83 37.52
C LYS A 35 -1.06 17.54 36.08
N PRO A 36 -0.35 18.17 35.11
CA PRO A 36 -0.59 17.91 33.71
C PRO A 36 -0.52 16.40 33.48
N ALA A 37 -1.50 15.86 32.78
CA ALA A 37 -1.56 14.44 32.47
C ALA A 37 -0.22 14.02 31.82
N PRO A 38 0.36 12.90 32.22
CA PRO A 38 1.64 12.45 31.67
C PRO A 38 1.55 12.34 30.15
N ARG A 39 2.53 12.92 29.45
CA ARG A 39 2.60 12.92 27.99
C ARG A 39 2.66 11.50 27.40
N TYR A 40 3.24 10.56 28.13
CA TYR A 40 3.43 9.18 27.71
C TYR A 40 2.62 8.23 28.60
N LYS A 41 1.92 7.29 27.97
CA LYS A 41 1.26 6.19 28.65
C LYS A 41 2.08 4.92 28.43
N LEU A 42 2.53 4.28 29.49
CA LEU A 42 3.17 2.97 29.44
C LEU A 42 2.10 1.90 29.66
N LEU A 43 2.10 0.87 28.82
CA LEU A 43 1.16 -0.23 28.90
C LEU A 43 1.86 -1.48 29.46
N GLY A 44 1.22 -2.13 30.41
CA GLY A 44 1.63 -3.46 30.88
C GLY A 44 1.20 -4.57 29.91
N ALA A 45 1.64 -5.80 30.17
CA ALA A 45 1.36 -6.95 29.30
C ALA A 45 -0.15 -7.25 29.16
N ASP A 46 -0.93 -7.02 30.21
CA ASP A 46 -2.38 -7.24 30.20
C ASP A 46 -3.08 -6.17 29.35
N GLU A 47 -2.74 -4.89 29.54
CA GLU A 47 -3.26 -3.78 28.73
C GLU A 47 -2.92 -3.95 27.24
N LEU A 48 -1.74 -4.50 26.91
CA LEU A 48 -1.36 -4.81 25.51
C LEU A 48 -2.24 -5.92 24.91
N ARG A 49 -2.64 -6.93 25.70
CA ARG A 49 -3.56 -8.00 25.23
C ARG A 49 -4.96 -7.49 24.99
N ASP A 50 -5.38 -6.49 25.76
CA ASP A 50 -6.71 -5.89 25.66
C ASP A 50 -6.81 -4.83 24.57
N LEU A 51 -5.70 -4.52 23.86
CA LEU A 51 -5.74 -3.62 22.69
C LEU A 51 -6.63 -4.22 21.60
N PRO A 52 -7.41 -3.38 20.90
CA PRO A 52 -8.23 -3.84 19.80
C PRO A 52 -7.36 -4.50 18.72
N PRO A 53 -7.87 -5.54 18.02
CA PRO A 53 -7.14 -6.17 16.94
C PRO A 53 -6.88 -5.18 15.81
N LEU A 54 -5.83 -5.46 15.01
CA LEU A 54 -5.49 -4.63 13.85
C LEU A 54 -6.69 -4.47 12.92
N ALA A 55 -7.10 -3.23 12.75
CA ALA A 55 -8.16 -2.87 11.81
C ALA A 55 -7.58 -2.67 10.40
N TRP A 56 -8.29 -3.18 9.41
CA TRP A 56 -7.92 -3.10 8.01
C TRP A 56 -8.91 -2.24 7.24
N ARG A 57 -8.41 -1.36 6.40
CA ARG A 57 -9.25 -0.65 5.44
C ARG A 57 -9.52 -1.52 4.21
N VAL A 58 -8.47 -2.14 3.69
CA VAL A 58 -8.56 -3.22 2.68
C VAL A 58 -7.82 -4.41 3.26
N ARG A 59 -8.53 -5.49 3.54
CA ARG A 59 -8.00 -6.65 4.28
C ARG A 59 -6.76 -7.23 3.63
N GLY A 60 -5.66 -7.27 4.37
CA GLY A 60 -4.37 -7.79 3.92
C GLY A 60 -3.59 -6.83 2.99
N VAL A 61 -4.15 -5.66 2.66
CA VAL A 61 -3.55 -4.69 1.72
C VAL A 61 -3.25 -3.36 2.41
N LEU A 62 -4.25 -2.75 3.06
CA LEU A 62 -4.13 -1.45 3.70
C LEU A 62 -4.65 -1.49 5.14
N PRO A 63 -3.89 -1.04 6.13
CA PRO A 63 -4.40 -0.86 7.49
C PRO A 63 -5.44 0.26 7.55
N ALA A 64 -6.25 0.28 8.60
CA ALA A 64 -7.24 1.34 8.78
C ALA A 64 -6.59 2.69 9.13
N VAL A 65 -5.44 2.66 9.77
CA VAL A 65 -4.69 3.84 10.26
C VAL A 65 -3.21 3.65 9.95
N GLY A 66 -2.54 4.72 9.50
CA GLY A 66 -1.10 4.67 9.23
C GLY A 66 -0.69 5.40 7.97
N LEU A 67 0.51 5.08 7.47
CA LEU A 67 1.05 5.58 6.21
C LEU A 67 1.17 4.43 5.21
N ALA A 68 0.68 4.63 4.00
CA ALA A 68 0.83 3.66 2.92
C ALA A 68 1.33 4.33 1.63
N ALA A 69 1.95 3.53 0.77
CA ALA A 69 2.38 3.97 -0.56
C ALA A 69 1.77 3.10 -1.66
N LEU A 70 1.38 3.73 -2.77
CA LEU A 70 1.06 3.08 -4.03
C LEU A 70 2.05 3.59 -5.08
N TYR A 71 2.91 2.72 -5.58
CA TYR A 71 4.02 3.15 -6.41
C TYR A 71 4.22 2.27 -7.65
N GLY A 72 4.92 2.82 -8.65
CA GLY A 72 5.21 2.10 -9.89
C GLY A 72 5.69 3.05 -10.99
N PRO A 73 6.05 2.54 -12.17
CA PRO A 73 6.50 3.36 -13.30
C PRO A 73 5.45 4.37 -13.75
N SER A 74 5.88 5.44 -14.43
CA SER A 74 4.94 6.33 -15.13
C SER A 74 4.09 5.53 -16.12
N ALA A 75 2.84 5.96 -16.31
CA ALA A 75 1.87 5.30 -17.18
C ALA A 75 1.53 3.82 -16.84
N SER A 76 1.87 3.34 -15.63
CA SER A 76 1.46 2.00 -15.18
C SER A 76 -0.01 1.90 -14.78
N GLY A 77 -0.73 3.03 -14.65
CA GLY A 77 -2.14 3.05 -14.27
C GLY A 77 -2.39 3.30 -12.77
N LYS A 78 -1.38 3.77 -12.02
CA LYS A 78 -1.46 4.02 -10.56
C LYS A 78 -2.66 4.88 -10.16
N SER A 79 -2.81 6.06 -10.78
CA SER A 79 -3.89 6.99 -10.44
C SER A 79 -5.28 6.42 -10.75
N PHE A 80 -5.42 5.63 -11.80
CA PHE A 80 -6.67 4.89 -12.07
C PHE A 80 -6.94 3.84 -11.00
N LEU A 81 -5.91 3.08 -10.61
CA LEU A 81 -6.01 2.07 -9.58
C LEU A 81 -6.30 2.69 -8.20
N ALA A 82 -5.64 3.80 -7.85
CA ALA A 82 -5.88 4.53 -6.61
C ALA A 82 -7.31 5.07 -6.55
N PHE A 83 -7.82 5.62 -7.67
CA PHE A 83 -9.18 6.12 -7.76
C PHE A 83 -10.23 5.01 -7.62
N ASP A 84 -10.05 3.88 -8.31
CA ASP A 84 -10.93 2.71 -8.19
C ASP A 84 -10.95 2.15 -6.76
N MET A 85 -9.78 2.06 -6.12
CA MET A 85 -9.66 1.65 -4.72
C MET A 85 -10.32 2.65 -3.77
N ALA A 86 -10.15 3.96 -4.00
CA ALA A 86 -10.77 5.02 -3.23
C ALA A 86 -12.31 4.93 -3.29
N ALA A 87 -12.88 4.71 -4.48
CA ALA A 87 -14.31 4.49 -4.64
C ALA A 87 -14.78 3.24 -3.90
N ALA A 88 -14.05 2.13 -4.01
CA ALA A 88 -14.38 0.89 -3.30
C ALA A 88 -14.34 1.06 -1.77
N ILE A 89 -13.39 1.83 -1.24
CA ILE A 89 -13.30 2.15 0.19
C ILE A 89 -14.49 3.03 0.61
N ALA A 90 -14.82 4.06 -0.16
CA ALA A 90 -15.92 4.94 0.17
C ALA A 90 -17.29 4.22 0.22
N GLU A 91 -17.46 3.15 -0.57
CA GLU A 91 -18.66 2.32 -0.60
C GLU A 91 -18.63 1.13 0.38
N GLY A 92 -17.44 0.68 0.82
CA GLY A 92 -17.26 -0.58 1.53
C GLY A 92 -17.45 -1.81 0.62
N GLN A 93 -17.27 -1.65 -0.69
CA GLN A 93 -17.38 -2.74 -1.66
C GLN A 93 -16.07 -3.52 -1.75
N ARG A 94 -16.19 -4.85 -2.01
CA ARG A 94 -14.99 -5.68 -2.22
C ARG A 94 -14.15 -5.11 -3.36
N TRP A 95 -12.82 -5.06 -3.12
CA TRP A 95 -11.84 -4.63 -4.10
C TRP A 95 -10.86 -5.76 -4.40
N PHE A 96 -10.81 -6.26 -5.64
CA PHE A 96 -10.01 -7.44 -6.04
C PHE A 96 -10.19 -8.64 -5.08
N ASP A 97 -11.45 -8.94 -4.71
CA ASP A 97 -11.87 -9.93 -3.73
C ASP A 97 -11.47 -9.65 -2.27
N CYS A 98 -10.64 -8.66 -2.02
CA CYS A 98 -10.32 -8.24 -0.67
C CYS A 98 -11.56 -7.63 0.01
N ARG A 99 -11.79 -7.99 1.27
CA ARG A 99 -12.83 -7.35 2.09
C ARG A 99 -12.41 -5.91 2.37
N VAL A 100 -13.33 -4.98 2.17
CA VAL A 100 -13.12 -3.55 2.42
C VAL A 100 -14.01 -3.12 3.57
N GLU A 101 -13.47 -2.31 4.46
CA GLU A 101 -14.21 -1.60 5.49
C GLU A 101 -14.42 -0.16 5.02
N ALA A 102 -15.69 0.27 4.98
CA ALA A 102 -16.05 1.59 4.49
C ALA A 102 -15.44 2.72 5.34
N ALA A 103 -15.01 3.77 4.66
CA ALA A 103 -14.58 5.02 5.29
C ALA A 103 -14.75 6.20 4.33
N PRO A 104 -14.86 7.43 4.85
CA PRO A 104 -14.71 8.61 4.01
C PRO A 104 -13.33 8.62 3.33
N VAL A 105 -13.30 9.08 2.08
CA VAL A 105 -12.06 9.23 1.32
C VAL A 105 -11.94 10.65 0.81
N VAL A 106 -10.79 11.28 1.04
CA VAL A 106 -10.41 12.54 0.42
C VAL A 106 -9.29 12.27 -0.58
N TYR A 107 -9.55 12.48 -1.85
CA TYR A 107 -8.60 12.27 -2.92
C TYR A 107 -8.04 13.60 -3.40
N ALA A 108 -6.81 13.92 -3.05
CA ALA A 108 -6.10 15.10 -3.53
C ALA A 108 -5.43 14.78 -4.88
N ALA A 109 -6.05 15.26 -5.96
CA ALA A 109 -5.54 15.13 -7.31
C ALA A 109 -4.64 16.33 -7.63
N LEU A 110 -3.35 16.18 -7.35
CA LEU A 110 -2.35 17.25 -7.49
C LEU A 110 -1.64 17.20 -8.85
N GLU A 111 -1.99 16.22 -9.67
CA GLU A 111 -1.48 16.05 -11.04
C GLU A 111 -2.62 15.62 -11.97
N GLY A 112 -2.77 16.34 -13.08
CA GLY A 112 -3.76 16.02 -14.11
C GLY A 112 -5.21 16.25 -13.69
N GLU A 113 -5.48 17.32 -12.94
CA GLU A 113 -6.79 17.69 -12.36
C GLU A 113 -7.89 17.74 -13.43
N ALA A 114 -7.59 18.30 -14.61
CA ALA A 114 -8.54 18.39 -15.72
C ALA A 114 -9.07 17.02 -16.19
N GLY A 115 -8.25 15.97 -16.08
CA GLY A 115 -8.64 14.61 -16.47
C GLY A 115 -9.53 13.91 -15.44
N PHE A 116 -9.61 14.38 -14.19
CA PHE A 116 -10.36 13.68 -13.15
C PHE A 116 -11.88 13.70 -13.38
N LYS A 117 -12.42 14.78 -13.97
CA LYS A 117 -13.82 14.79 -14.40
C LYS A 117 -14.15 13.62 -15.32
N LEU A 118 -13.31 13.39 -16.33
CA LEU A 118 -13.52 12.29 -17.28
C LEU A 118 -13.33 10.91 -16.63
N ARG A 119 -12.38 10.79 -15.67
CA ARG A 119 -12.21 9.55 -14.90
C ARG A 119 -13.44 9.23 -14.05
N ALA A 120 -13.99 10.24 -13.39
CA ALA A 120 -15.21 10.12 -12.61
C ALA A 120 -16.37 9.65 -13.49
N GLN A 121 -16.60 10.33 -14.62
CA GLN A 121 -17.65 9.97 -15.58
C GLN A 121 -17.45 8.55 -16.15
N ALA A 122 -16.23 8.17 -16.50
CA ALA A 122 -15.94 6.81 -16.99
C ALA A 122 -16.26 5.75 -15.92
N TRP A 123 -15.91 6.02 -14.67
CA TRP A 123 -16.24 5.13 -13.56
C TRP A 123 -17.76 4.99 -13.39
N GLU A 124 -18.52 6.09 -13.41
CA GLU A 124 -19.97 6.08 -13.30
C GLU A 124 -20.63 5.32 -14.45
N VAL A 125 -20.19 5.54 -15.69
CA VAL A 125 -20.66 4.80 -16.89
C VAL A 125 -20.38 3.31 -16.73
N SER A 126 -19.17 2.94 -16.39
CA SER A 126 -18.74 1.56 -16.27
C SER A 126 -19.43 0.81 -15.12
N ARG A 127 -19.72 1.51 -14.02
CA ARG A 127 -20.39 0.93 -12.84
C ARG A 127 -21.91 1.07 -12.88
N GLY A 128 -22.48 1.86 -13.81
CA GLY A 128 -23.91 2.12 -13.94
C GLY A 128 -24.51 2.85 -12.75
N ARG A 129 -23.72 3.64 -12.02
CA ARG A 129 -24.13 4.38 -10.83
C ARG A 129 -23.25 5.59 -10.55
N ALA A 130 -23.74 6.54 -9.76
CA ALA A 130 -22.98 7.71 -9.32
C ALA A 130 -21.79 7.34 -8.44
N LEU A 131 -20.79 8.25 -8.38
CA LEU A 131 -19.69 8.14 -7.43
C LEU A 131 -20.23 8.11 -5.99
N PRO A 132 -19.56 7.37 -5.09
CA PRO A 132 -19.96 7.30 -3.69
C PRO A 132 -19.91 8.67 -3.01
N ASP A 133 -20.92 8.98 -2.21
CA ASP A 133 -20.96 10.23 -1.42
C ASP A 133 -19.78 10.37 -0.45
N GLY A 134 -19.23 9.24 0.00
CA GLY A 134 -18.05 9.21 0.86
C GLY A 134 -16.74 9.58 0.17
N LEU A 135 -16.70 9.66 -1.17
CA LEU A 135 -15.51 10.06 -1.93
C LEU A 135 -15.57 11.57 -2.24
N ARG A 136 -14.63 12.32 -1.71
CA ARG A 136 -14.47 13.75 -1.94
C ARG A 136 -13.17 14.02 -2.69
N MET A 137 -13.24 14.91 -3.69
CA MET A 137 -12.08 15.31 -4.50
C MET A 137 -11.55 16.66 -4.06
N MET A 138 -10.24 16.77 -3.90
CA MET A 138 -9.55 18.04 -3.72
C MET A 138 -8.68 18.29 -4.96
N LEU A 139 -8.94 19.39 -5.65
CA LEU A 139 -8.26 19.78 -6.89
C LEU A 139 -7.40 21.04 -6.71
N GLN A 140 -7.41 21.63 -5.51
CA GLN A 140 -6.61 22.80 -5.19
C GLN A 140 -5.14 22.40 -5.00
N PRO A 141 -4.21 23.34 -5.26
CA PRO A 141 -2.81 23.17 -4.90
C PRO A 141 -2.65 22.87 -3.41
N PHE A 142 -1.76 21.95 -3.09
CA PHE A 142 -1.46 21.52 -1.72
C PHE A 142 0.02 21.20 -1.60
N LYS A 143 0.64 21.68 -0.53
CA LYS A 143 2.05 21.43 -0.21
C LYS A 143 2.16 20.69 1.12
N LEU A 144 2.51 19.42 1.07
CA LEU A 144 2.71 18.58 2.26
C LEU A 144 3.82 19.12 3.18
N THR A 145 4.81 19.85 2.61
CA THR A 145 5.89 20.48 3.36
C THR A 145 5.51 21.86 3.95
N ASP A 146 4.29 22.34 3.72
CA ASP A 146 3.75 23.54 4.35
C ASP A 146 2.85 23.12 5.53
N GLY A 147 3.25 23.48 6.74
CA GLY A 147 2.52 23.10 7.95
C GLY A 147 1.10 23.68 8.00
N GLN A 148 0.85 24.86 7.40
CA GLN A 148 -0.48 25.47 7.35
C GLN A 148 -1.40 24.69 6.39
N ASP A 149 -0.90 24.30 5.21
CA ASP A 149 -1.66 23.48 4.26
C ASP A 149 -2.08 22.14 4.92
N VAL A 150 -1.18 21.53 5.71
CA VAL A 150 -1.46 20.29 6.45
C VAL A 150 -2.57 20.49 7.48
N LEU A 151 -2.53 21.59 8.24
CA LEU A 151 -3.55 21.90 9.24
C LEU A 151 -4.90 22.20 8.60
N ASP A 152 -4.92 23.00 7.52
CA ASP A 152 -6.14 23.38 6.80
C ASP A 152 -6.80 22.16 6.15
N LEU A 153 -6.02 21.28 5.53
CA LEU A 153 -6.56 20.02 4.99
C LEU A 153 -7.11 19.13 6.12
N ALA A 154 -6.34 18.97 7.20
CA ALA A 154 -6.78 18.15 8.33
C ALA A 154 -8.09 18.66 8.97
N ALA A 155 -8.33 19.98 8.96
CA ALA A 155 -9.53 20.58 9.52
C ALA A 155 -10.82 20.23 8.76
N VAL A 156 -10.72 19.93 7.45
CA VAL A 156 -11.88 19.57 6.59
C VAL A 156 -12.01 18.07 6.34
N VAL A 157 -10.99 17.29 6.65
CA VAL A 157 -10.99 15.82 6.47
C VAL A 157 -11.75 15.14 7.62
N PRO A 158 -12.74 14.31 7.35
CA PRO A 158 -13.42 13.53 8.40
C PRO A 158 -12.46 12.63 9.18
N ALA A 159 -12.64 12.51 10.48
CA ALA A 159 -11.83 11.62 11.31
C ALA A 159 -11.94 10.16 10.83
N GLY A 160 -10.81 9.45 10.77
CA GLY A 160 -10.73 8.07 10.28
C GLY A 160 -10.77 7.93 8.76
N ALA A 161 -10.78 9.03 8.01
CA ALA A 161 -10.79 9.03 6.56
C ALA A 161 -9.47 8.48 5.96
N VAL A 162 -9.54 8.04 4.71
CA VAL A 162 -8.37 7.80 3.87
C VAL A 162 -8.07 9.07 3.09
N VAL A 163 -6.86 9.60 3.23
CA VAL A 163 -6.37 10.75 2.44
C VAL A 163 -5.42 10.22 1.39
N VAL A 164 -5.77 10.39 0.12
CA VAL A 164 -4.92 10.00 -1.02
C VAL A 164 -4.22 11.25 -1.55
N LEU A 165 -2.87 11.24 -1.60
CA LEU A 165 -2.07 12.31 -2.21
C LEU A 165 -1.50 11.82 -3.55
N ASP A 166 -2.07 12.24 -4.66
CA ASP A 166 -1.70 11.84 -6.03
C ASP A 166 -1.17 13.05 -6.83
N THR A 167 0.14 13.29 -6.86
CA THR A 167 1.25 12.44 -6.44
C THR A 167 2.05 13.06 -5.29
N LEU A 168 2.86 12.25 -4.59
CA LEU A 168 3.78 12.73 -3.55
C LEU A 168 4.72 13.82 -4.09
N ASN A 169 5.29 13.63 -5.29
CA ASN A 169 6.18 14.59 -5.92
C ASN A 169 5.50 15.97 -6.11
N ARG A 170 4.21 16.00 -6.43
CA ARG A 170 3.45 17.23 -6.58
C ARG A 170 3.08 17.87 -5.24
N SER A 171 2.94 17.07 -4.20
CA SER A 171 2.70 17.60 -2.85
C SER A 171 3.98 18.11 -2.17
N ALA A 172 5.18 17.79 -2.69
CA ALA A 172 6.46 18.27 -2.15
C ALA A 172 7.40 18.70 -3.29
N PRO A 173 7.02 19.74 -4.09
CA PRO A 173 7.69 20.03 -5.36
C PRO A 173 9.12 20.57 -5.23
N THR A 174 9.49 21.09 -4.07
CA THR A 174 10.82 21.66 -3.80
C THR A 174 11.76 20.69 -3.09
N ALA A 175 11.26 19.55 -2.65
CA ALA A 175 12.06 18.56 -1.91
C ALA A 175 12.90 17.70 -2.86
N ASP A 176 14.14 17.42 -2.48
CA ASP A 176 14.95 16.39 -3.13
C ASP A 176 14.60 15.02 -2.57
N GLU A 177 13.92 14.20 -3.36
CA GLU A 177 13.49 12.85 -2.98
C GLU A 177 14.65 11.92 -2.57
N ASN A 178 15.90 12.22 -2.96
CA ASN A 178 17.09 11.44 -2.59
C ASN A 178 17.75 11.97 -1.31
N SER A 179 17.37 13.17 -0.86
CA SER A 179 17.85 13.76 0.39
C SER A 179 17.19 13.06 1.59
N SER A 180 18.00 12.51 2.48
CA SER A 180 17.49 11.93 3.74
C SER A 180 16.77 12.95 4.61
N ARG A 181 17.22 14.21 4.58
CA ARG A 181 16.63 15.31 5.33
C ARG A 181 15.24 15.65 4.79
N ASP A 182 15.15 15.93 3.49
CA ASP A 182 13.89 16.36 2.86
C ASP A 182 12.85 15.24 2.94
N MET A 183 13.29 13.98 2.76
CA MET A 183 12.42 12.83 2.96
C MET A 183 11.95 12.69 4.40
N GLY A 184 12.79 13.03 5.39
CA GLY A 184 12.43 13.08 6.79
C GLY A 184 11.32 14.12 7.05
N GLU A 185 11.43 15.32 6.48
CA GLU A 185 10.45 16.40 6.59
C GLU A 185 9.10 15.99 5.94
N ILE A 186 9.13 15.34 4.77
CA ILE A 186 7.96 14.79 4.08
C ILE A 186 7.24 13.74 4.96
N LEU A 187 8.00 12.82 5.53
CA LEU A 187 7.46 11.74 6.37
C LEU A 187 6.84 12.28 7.66
N GLU A 188 7.47 13.27 8.28
CA GLU A 188 6.93 13.93 9.48
C GLU A 188 5.63 14.67 9.17
N ALA A 189 5.58 15.39 8.05
CA ALA A 189 4.36 16.07 7.61
C ALA A 189 3.23 15.08 7.28
N ALA A 190 3.53 13.99 6.58
CA ALA A 190 2.55 12.94 6.30
C ALA A 190 2.05 12.28 7.61
N LYS A 191 2.95 12.06 8.58
CA LYS A 191 2.60 11.53 9.89
C LYS A 191 1.75 12.50 10.70
N THR A 192 2.03 13.79 10.62
CA THR A 192 1.22 14.84 11.22
C THR A 192 -0.20 14.85 10.65
N LEU A 193 -0.35 14.83 9.32
CA LEU A 193 -1.64 14.73 8.65
C LEU A 193 -2.40 13.47 9.11
N GLN A 194 -1.71 12.32 9.14
CA GLN A 194 -2.28 11.05 9.59
C GLN A 194 -2.77 11.13 11.05
N THR A 195 -1.99 11.75 11.93
CA THR A 195 -2.31 11.88 13.36
C THR A 195 -3.53 12.77 13.57
N LEU A 196 -3.60 13.90 12.86
CA LEU A 196 -4.71 14.85 12.94
C LEU A 196 -6.01 14.23 12.40
N THR A 197 -5.94 13.51 11.27
CA THR A 197 -7.11 12.87 10.66
C THR A 197 -7.48 11.54 11.29
N ARG A 198 -6.59 10.93 12.10
CA ARG A 198 -6.75 9.61 12.74
C ARG A 198 -7.07 8.49 11.74
N GLY A 199 -6.67 8.64 10.50
CA GLY A 199 -6.96 7.74 9.38
C GLY A 199 -5.71 7.21 8.70
N LEU A 200 -5.84 6.91 7.42
CA LEU A 200 -4.77 6.44 6.55
C LEU A 200 -4.36 7.54 5.59
N VAL A 201 -3.06 7.80 5.45
CA VAL A 201 -2.54 8.63 4.35
C VAL A 201 -1.89 7.70 3.32
N LEU A 202 -2.41 7.72 2.09
CA LEU A 202 -1.91 6.96 0.95
C LEU A 202 -1.15 7.88 0.00
N LEU A 203 0.15 7.65 -0.13
CA LEU A 203 1.05 8.40 -1.00
C LEU A 203 1.17 7.68 -2.36
N VAL A 204 0.70 8.32 -3.44
CA VAL A 204 0.92 7.81 -4.80
C VAL A 204 2.26 8.34 -5.30
N HIS A 205 3.16 7.43 -5.71
CA HIS A 205 4.52 7.81 -6.05
C HIS A 205 5.08 7.01 -7.24
N HIS A 206 6.20 7.48 -7.79
CA HIS A 206 6.88 6.83 -8.91
C HIS A 206 7.98 5.88 -8.45
N THR A 207 8.30 4.87 -9.27
CA THR A 207 9.58 4.15 -9.16
C THR A 207 10.70 5.01 -9.75
N GLY A 208 11.94 4.81 -9.29
CA GLY A 208 13.12 5.39 -9.91
C GLY A 208 13.36 4.87 -11.33
N LYS A 209 14.39 5.40 -12.01
CA LYS A 209 14.81 4.95 -13.36
C LYS A 209 15.15 3.45 -13.39
N ASN A 210 15.62 2.90 -12.29
CA ASN A 210 15.79 1.47 -12.09
C ASN A 210 14.58 0.92 -11.34
N ALA A 211 13.59 0.40 -12.07
CA ALA A 211 12.37 -0.17 -11.49
C ALA A 211 12.65 -1.34 -10.53
N ALA A 212 13.77 -2.06 -10.70
CA ALA A 212 14.18 -3.14 -9.82
C ALA A 212 14.60 -2.64 -8.40
N ALA A 213 14.90 -1.35 -8.26
CA ALA A 213 15.23 -0.73 -6.97
C ALA A 213 13.97 -0.39 -6.13
N GLY A 214 12.76 -0.58 -6.66
CA GLY A 214 11.51 -0.34 -5.96
C GLY A 214 11.08 1.14 -5.94
N LEU A 215 10.49 1.57 -4.81
CA LEU A 215 9.99 2.92 -4.60
C LEU A 215 11.11 3.96 -4.78
N ARG A 216 10.85 4.99 -5.59
CA ARG A 216 11.82 6.07 -5.83
C ARG A 216 12.06 6.88 -4.56
N GLY A 217 13.28 7.43 -4.42
CA GLY A 217 13.69 8.29 -3.33
C GLY A 217 14.51 7.56 -2.26
N HIS A 218 14.74 8.23 -1.13
CA HIS A 218 15.52 7.69 -0.04
C HIS A 218 14.85 6.45 0.57
N SER A 219 15.63 5.43 0.93
CA SER A 219 15.14 4.15 1.47
C SER A 219 14.27 4.31 2.73
N SER A 220 14.38 5.44 3.43
CA SER A 220 13.53 5.76 4.60
C SER A 220 12.05 5.85 4.23
N LEU A 221 11.69 6.27 3.01
CA LEU A 221 10.29 6.34 2.58
C LEU A 221 9.63 4.94 2.65
N PHE A 222 10.24 3.95 2.00
CA PHE A 222 9.71 2.59 2.04
C PHE A 222 9.72 1.99 3.45
N ALA A 223 10.79 2.28 4.22
CA ALA A 223 10.90 1.80 5.60
C ALA A 223 9.80 2.35 6.51
N ALA A 224 9.40 3.62 6.33
CA ALA A 224 8.37 4.29 7.15
C ALA A 224 6.93 3.82 6.85
N MET A 225 6.66 3.24 5.67
CA MET A 225 5.31 2.81 5.30
C MET A 225 4.85 1.60 6.14
N ASP A 226 3.58 1.60 6.55
CA ASP A 226 2.92 0.45 7.17
C ASP A 226 2.49 -0.57 6.11
N ALA A 227 2.13 -0.09 4.91
CA ALA A 227 1.85 -0.91 3.74
C ALA A 227 2.37 -0.25 2.46
N ALA A 228 2.75 -1.06 1.47
CA ALA A 228 3.15 -0.56 0.16
C ALA A 228 2.60 -1.47 -0.95
N ILE A 229 1.99 -0.85 -1.95
CA ILE A 229 1.42 -1.50 -3.13
C ILE A 229 2.31 -1.14 -4.32
N GLU A 230 2.87 -2.14 -4.97
CA GLU A 230 3.61 -1.97 -6.23
C GLU A 230 2.69 -2.18 -7.42
N VAL A 231 2.71 -1.26 -8.36
CA VAL A 231 2.03 -1.38 -9.65
C VAL A 231 3.08 -1.56 -10.73
N SER A 232 2.99 -2.64 -11.47
CA SER A 232 3.88 -2.92 -12.60
C SER A 232 3.12 -2.89 -13.93
N ARG A 233 3.86 -2.65 -15.00
CA ARG A 233 3.37 -2.73 -16.38
C ARG A 233 4.43 -3.37 -17.26
N GLU A 234 4.03 -4.41 -17.98
CA GLU A 234 4.84 -5.06 -19.01
C GLU A 234 4.01 -5.17 -20.31
N GLY A 235 4.33 -4.31 -21.28
CA GLY A 235 3.48 -4.14 -22.47
C GLY A 235 2.08 -3.62 -22.08
N ASP A 236 1.05 -4.39 -22.43
CA ASP A 236 -0.34 -4.09 -22.08
C ASP A 236 -0.79 -4.73 -20.76
N ARG A 237 -0.01 -5.65 -20.23
CA ARG A 237 -0.28 -6.31 -18.97
C ARG A 237 0.07 -5.39 -17.80
N ARG A 238 -0.86 -5.25 -16.87
CA ARG A 238 -0.66 -4.54 -15.61
C ARG A 238 -0.98 -5.46 -14.45
N GLU A 239 -0.27 -5.27 -13.37
CA GLU A 239 -0.58 -5.94 -12.11
C GLU A 239 -0.26 -5.03 -10.93
N TRP A 240 -0.97 -5.21 -9.85
CA TRP A 240 -0.57 -4.67 -8.56
C TRP A 240 -0.31 -5.80 -7.57
N LYS A 241 0.60 -5.56 -6.63
CA LYS A 241 0.90 -6.51 -5.55
C LYS A 241 1.18 -5.78 -4.25
N VAL A 242 0.93 -6.46 -3.14
CA VAL A 242 1.41 -6.01 -1.82
C VAL A 242 2.92 -6.22 -1.76
N ALA A 243 3.69 -5.14 -1.84
CA ALA A 243 5.14 -5.17 -1.77
C ALA A 243 5.65 -5.10 -0.33
N LYS A 244 4.84 -4.58 0.59
CA LYS A 244 5.09 -4.53 2.02
C LYS A 244 3.77 -4.52 2.77
N SER A 245 3.69 -5.31 3.83
CA SER A 245 2.68 -5.20 4.88
C SER A 245 3.36 -5.52 6.20
N LYS A 246 3.29 -4.61 7.19
CA LYS A 246 3.89 -4.85 8.51
C LYS A 246 3.23 -6.01 9.24
N ASP A 247 1.92 -6.18 9.06
CA ASP A 247 1.11 -7.11 9.83
C ASP A 247 0.29 -8.06 8.94
N GLY A 248 0.62 -8.15 7.65
CA GLY A 248 -0.05 -8.99 6.66
C GLY A 248 0.92 -9.79 5.80
N GLN A 249 0.36 -10.61 4.92
CA GLN A 249 1.14 -11.32 3.89
C GLN A 249 1.44 -10.38 2.73
N ASP A 250 2.63 -10.49 2.16
CA ASP A 250 3.05 -9.80 0.95
C ASP A 250 3.16 -10.75 -0.26
N GLY A 251 3.43 -10.19 -1.43
CA GLY A 251 3.75 -10.94 -2.65
C GLY A 251 2.56 -11.41 -3.49
N THR A 252 1.32 -11.31 -3.03
CA THR A 252 0.15 -11.68 -3.87
C THR A 252 -0.03 -10.64 -4.96
N ALA A 253 -0.03 -11.09 -6.22
CA ALA A 253 -0.21 -10.24 -7.40
C ALA A 253 -1.63 -10.33 -7.95
N HIS A 254 -2.15 -9.20 -8.39
CA HIS A 254 -3.50 -9.05 -8.92
C HIS A 254 -3.45 -8.38 -10.30
N PRO A 255 -3.62 -9.12 -11.38
CA PRO A 255 -3.63 -8.56 -12.73
C PRO A 255 -4.87 -7.70 -12.97
N PHE A 256 -4.66 -6.60 -13.72
CA PHE A 256 -5.73 -5.72 -14.14
C PHE A 256 -5.46 -5.12 -15.53
N LYS A 257 -6.50 -4.59 -16.12
CA LYS A 257 -6.44 -3.83 -17.37
C LYS A 257 -7.14 -2.48 -17.22
N LEU A 258 -6.73 -1.52 -18.02
CA LEU A 258 -7.45 -0.28 -18.18
C LEU A 258 -8.36 -0.43 -19.42
N GLN A 259 -9.67 -0.45 -19.18
CA GLN A 259 -10.67 -0.45 -20.23
C GLN A 259 -11.01 0.99 -20.60
N VAL A 260 -11.00 1.29 -21.89
CA VAL A 260 -11.42 2.59 -22.41
C VAL A 260 -12.94 2.66 -22.42
N GLU A 261 -13.49 3.71 -21.81
CA GLU A 261 -14.91 4.06 -21.84
C GLU A 261 -15.10 5.30 -22.74
N THR A 262 -16.08 5.25 -23.63
CA THR A 262 -16.45 6.39 -24.47
C THR A 262 -17.54 7.18 -23.75
N LEU A 263 -17.28 8.48 -23.52
CA LEU A 263 -18.13 9.38 -22.74
C LEU A 263 -18.98 10.30 -23.61
N GLY A 264 -18.62 10.43 -24.85
CA GLY A 264 -19.28 11.30 -25.83
C GLY A 264 -18.40 11.55 -27.05
N VAL A 265 -18.80 12.53 -27.86
CA VAL A 265 -18.07 12.96 -29.05
C VAL A 265 -17.95 14.48 -29.00
N GLU A 266 -16.78 15.01 -29.31
CA GLU A 266 -16.55 16.45 -29.43
C GLU A 266 -17.22 17.02 -30.68
N GLU A 267 -17.31 18.34 -30.79
CA GLU A 267 -17.82 19.03 -31.99
C GLU A 267 -16.98 18.71 -33.24
N THR A 268 -15.71 18.35 -33.04
CA THR A 268 -14.78 17.91 -34.10
C THR A 268 -15.05 16.51 -34.62
N GLY A 269 -15.93 15.74 -33.96
CA GLY A 269 -16.20 14.31 -34.26
C GLY A 269 -15.25 13.35 -33.54
N GLU A 270 -14.31 13.81 -32.73
CA GLU A 270 -13.43 12.94 -31.95
C GLU A 270 -14.11 12.41 -30.69
N ALA A 271 -13.82 11.15 -30.35
CA ALA A 271 -14.41 10.52 -29.17
C ALA A 271 -13.77 11.05 -27.88
N ILE A 272 -14.60 11.50 -26.94
CA ILE A 272 -14.19 11.81 -25.57
C ILE A 272 -14.09 10.49 -24.83
N THR A 273 -12.91 10.14 -24.33
CA THR A 273 -12.67 8.86 -23.66
C THR A 273 -11.94 9.01 -22.35
N SER A 274 -12.13 8.05 -21.46
CA SER A 274 -11.28 7.84 -20.28
C SER A 274 -11.17 6.35 -19.99
N CYS A 275 -10.47 5.98 -18.92
CA CYS A 275 -10.26 4.57 -18.59
C CYS A 275 -10.81 4.22 -17.20
N VAL A 276 -11.19 2.95 -17.05
CA VAL A 276 -11.56 2.34 -15.78
C VAL A 276 -10.72 1.09 -15.53
N VAL A 277 -10.56 0.75 -14.26
CA VAL A 277 -9.86 -0.47 -13.84
C VAL A 277 -10.81 -1.65 -13.91
N LEU A 278 -10.39 -2.70 -14.61
CA LEU A 278 -11.05 -4.01 -14.59
C LEU A 278 -10.04 -5.08 -14.18
N ARG A 279 -10.51 -6.06 -13.42
CA ARG A 279 -9.72 -7.26 -13.13
C ARG A 279 -9.46 -8.01 -14.43
N ASP A 280 -8.23 -8.45 -14.60
CA ASP A 280 -7.88 -9.33 -15.71
C ASP A 280 -7.88 -10.79 -15.25
N THR A 281 -9.06 -11.42 -15.30
CA THR A 281 -9.25 -12.80 -14.88
C THR A 281 -8.54 -13.79 -15.82
N ALA A 282 -8.39 -13.45 -17.09
CA ALA A 282 -7.67 -14.29 -18.04
C ALA A 282 -6.16 -14.36 -17.77
N ALA A 283 -5.59 -13.32 -17.14
CA ALA A 283 -4.18 -13.29 -16.75
C ALA A 283 -3.89 -14.02 -15.43
N GLN A 284 -4.89 -14.40 -14.64
CA GLN A 284 -4.70 -15.16 -13.40
C GLN A 284 -4.24 -16.60 -13.64
N ASP A 285 -4.58 -17.19 -14.79
CA ASP A 285 -4.21 -18.56 -15.14
C ASP A 285 -2.77 -18.71 -15.63
N VAL A 286 -2.09 -17.62 -15.92
CA VAL A 286 -0.68 -17.61 -16.31
C VAL A 286 0.13 -16.91 -15.22
N ARG A 287 0.36 -17.58 -14.10
CA ARG A 287 1.49 -17.21 -13.22
C ARG A 287 2.74 -17.31 -14.09
N ALA A 288 3.25 -16.17 -14.53
CA ALA A 288 4.57 -16.11 -15.15
C ALA A 288 5.59 -16.46 -14.04
N VAL A 289 5.90 -17.74 -13.97
CA VAL A 289 6.93 -18.25 -13.06
C VAL A 289 8.23 -17.55 -13.47
N LYS A 290 8.75 -16.67 -12.60
CA LYS A 290 10.01 -15.96 -12.86
C LYS A 290 11.13 -16.99 -12.97
N LEU A 291 11.55 -17.26 -14.20
CA LEU A 291 12.68 -18.14 -14.48
C LEU A 291 13.96 -17.54 -13.85
N PRO A 292 14.84 -18.37 -13.29
CA PRO A 292 16.08 -17.90 -12.69
C PRO A 292 16.97 -17.23 -13.74
N GLN A 293 17.40 -16.00 -13.44
CA GLN A 293 18.25 -15.18 -14.32
C GLN A 293 19.74 -15.55 -14.24
N GLY A 294 20.16 -16.28 -13.19
CA GLY A 294 21.57 -16.63 -12.98
C GLY A 294 21.76 -17.76 -11.93
N GLY A 295 23.04 -18.07 -11.64
CA GLY A 295 23.46 -19.05 -10.64
C GLY A 295 23.09 -20.51 -10.97
N ASN A 296 23.26 -21.37 -9.98
CA ASN A 296 23.03 -22.82 -10.14
C ASN A 296 21.61 -23.17 -10.60
N GLN A 297 20.60 -22.41 -10.19
CA GLN A 297 19.20 -22.67 -10.59
C GLN A 297 19.00 -22.53 -12.10
N LYS A 298 19.66 -21.53 -12.74
CA LYS A 298 19.58 -21.36 -14.20
C LYS A 298 20.25 -22.53 -14.94
N ILE A 299 21.44 -22.95 -14.47
CA ILE A 299 22.20 -24.06 -15.06
C ILE A 299 21.38 -25.35 -14.95
N VAL A 300 20.88 -25.64 -13.74
CA VAL A 300 20.06 -26.84 -13.47
C VAL A 300 18.79 -26.84 -14.32
N LEU A 301 18.05 -25.73 -14.35
CA LEU A 301 16.83 -25.65 -15.17
C LEU A 301 17.12 -25.87 -16.67
N THR A 302 18.24 -25.33 -17.18
CA THR A 302 18.65 -25.54 -18.58
C THR A 302 18.96 -27.00 -18.86
N ALA A 303 19.67 -27.68 -17.95
CA ALA A 303 19.95 -29.11 -18.05
C ALA A 303 18.67 -29.95 -18.04
N LEU A 304 17.79 -29.69 -17.07
CA LEU A 304 16.52 -30.43 -16.93
C LEU A 304 15.58 -30.27 -18.11
N ARG A 305 15.58 -29.13 -18.80
CA ARG A 305 14.79 -28.93 -20.03
C ARG A 305 15.16 -29.94 -21.12
N THR A 306 16.40 -30.38 -21.16
CA THR A 306 16.82 -31.42 -22.12
C THR A 306 16.24 -32.77 -21.70
N MET A 307 16.27 -33.12 -20.42
CA MET A 307 15.68 -34.37 -19.91
C MET A 307 14.16 -34.43 -20.09
N PHE A 308 13.45 -33.33 -19.88
CA PHE A 308 11.99 -33.30 -20.04
C PHE A 308 11.53 -33.60 -21.47
N LYS A 309 12.36 -33.41 -22.50
CA LYS A 309 12.00 -33.78 -23.87
C LYS A 309 11.70 -35.27 -24.00
N ASP A 310 12.48 -36.09 -23.30
CA ASP A 310 12.39 -37.55 -23.32
C ASP A 310 11.65 -38.11 -22.10
N GLY A 311 11.04 -37.24 -21.27
CA GLY A 311 10.33 -37.62 -20.07
C GLY A 311 9.05 -38.41 -20.33
N THR A 312 8.59 -39.14 -19.33
CA THR A 312 7.34 -39.92 -19.36
C THR A 312 6.15 -39.07 -18.95
N THR A 313 4.94 -39.38 -19.42
CA THR A 313 3.69 -38.75 -19.04
C THR A 313 2.86 -39.56 -18.06
N GLY A 314 1.79 -39.00 -17.51
CA GLY A 314 0.82 -39.74 -16.69
C GLY A 314 1.29 -40.06 -15.26
N LYS A 315 2.19 -39.24 -14.70
CA LYS A 315 2.62 -39.40 -13.30
C LYS A 315 1.65 -38.71 -12.33
N ALA A 316 1.49 -39.28 -11.16
CA ALA A 316 0.57 -38.78 -10.12
C ALA A 316 0.90 -37.35 -9.76
N GLY A 317 -0.13 -36.46 -9.71
CA GLY A 317 -0.02 -35.06 -9.36
C GLY A 317 0.53 -34.15 -10.47
N ALA A 318 1.00 -34.71 -11.60
CA ALA A 318 1.42 -33.93 -12.76
C ALA A 318 0.24 -33.65 -13.72
N PRO A 319 0.24 -32.53 -14.47
CA PRO A 319 -0.71 -32.33 -15.56
C PRO A 319 -0.66 -33.49 -16.58
N ALA A 320 -1.81 -33.87 -17.15
CA ALA A 320 -1.95 -35.09 -17.96
C ALA A 320 -0.94 -35.26 -19.10
N LEU A 321 -0.50 -34.14 -19.70
CA LEU A 321 0.46 -34.11 -20.81
C LEU A 321 1.88 -33.70 -20.39
N ALA A 322 2.10 -33.43 -19.10
CA ALA A 322 3.41 -33.00 -18.61
C ALA A 322 4.43 -34.14 -18.72
N LYS A 323 5.59 -33.82 -19.27
CA LYS A 323 6.75 -34.70 -19.32
C LYS A 323 7.46 -34.72 -17.98
N CYS A 324 7.50 -35.89 -17.34
CA CYS A 324 8.06 -36.08 -16.01
C CYS A 324 9.37 -36.88 -16.08
N VAL A 325 10.28 -36.53 -15.18
CA VAL A 325 11.53 -37.27 -14.97
C VAL A 325 11.66 -37.65 -13.47
N GLU A 326 12.34 -38.71 -13.16
CA GLU A 326 12.59 -39.10 -11.78
C GLU A 326 13.53 -38.09 -11.10
N LEU A 327 13.24 -37.71 -9.87
CA LEU A 327 13.98 -36.71 -9.11
C LEU A 327 15.46 -37.05 -8.96
N GLU A 328 15.80 -38.28 -8.60
CA GLU A 328 17.19 -38.69 -8.42
C GLU A 328 17.98 -38.71 -9.74
N ALA A 329 17.35 -39.18 -10.80
CA ALA A 329 17.94 -39.12 -12.15
C ALA A 329 18.16 -37.67 -12.58
N ALA A 330 17.22 -36.78 -12.29
CA ALA A 330 17.32 -35.34 -12.54
C ALA A 330 18.44 -34.68 -11.71
N VAL A 331 18.58 -35.02 -10.43
CA VAL A 331 19.67 -34.55 -9.57
C VAL A 331 21.02 -34.95 -10.15
N THR A 332 21.18 -36.23 -10.50
CA THR A 332 22.42 -36.79 -11.04
C THR A 332 22.80 -36.12 -12.35
N PHE A 333 21.85 -35.94 -13.25
CA PHE A 333 22.07 -35.30 -14.54
C PHE A 333 22.40 -33.80 -14.38
N ALA A 334 21.64 -33.08 -13.57
CA ALA A 334 21.87 -31.66 -13.33
C ALA A 334 23.18 -31.38 -12.61
N ALA A 335 23.62 -32.28 -11.73
CA ALA A 335 24.90 -32.20 -11.04
C ALA A 335 26.09 -32.17 -12.01
N SER A 336 26.01 -32.93 -13.13
CA SER A 336 27.07 -32.95 -14.13
C SER A 336 27.31 -31.58 -14.78
N ALA A 337 26.27 -30.78 -14.92
CA ALA A 337 26.33 -29.44 -15.54
C ALA A 337 26.83 -28.33 -14.59
N LEU A 338 26.94 -28.59 -13.28
CA LEU A 338 27.36 -27.58 -12.31
C LEU A 338 28.89 -27.41 -12.27
N LEU A 339 29.31 -26.14 -12.21
CA LEU A 339 30.72 -25.74 -12.09
C LEU A 339 31.09 -25.53 -10.60
N VAL A 340 30.89 -26.57 -9.78
CA VAL A 340 31.25 -26.59 -8.35
C VAL A 340 32.12 -27.80 -8.03
N ALA A 341 32.69 -27.84 -6.82
CA ALA A 341 33.54 -28.96 -6.38
C ALA A 341 32.78 -30.30 -6.50
N PRO A 342 33.41 -31.38 -6.94
CA PRO A 342 32.75 -32.67 -7.27
C PRO A 342 31.91 -33.25 -6.12
N ASP A 343 32.39 -33.13 -4.90
CA ASP A 343 31.75 -33.59 -3.66
C ASP A 343 30.44 -32.83 -3.33
N ARG A 344 30.30 -31.61 -3.84
CA ARG A 344 29.14 -30.73 -3.60
C ARG A 344 28.13 -30.68 -4.75
N LYS A 345 28.44 -31.30 -5.89
CA LYS A 345 27.59 -31.19 -7.10
C LYS A 345 26.18 -31.70 -6.87
N ALA A 346 26.03 -32.88 -6.28
CA ALA A 346 24.70 -33.47 -6.06
C ALA A 346 23.87 -32.67 -5.04
N GLU A 347 24.49 -32.21 -3.96
CA GLU A 347 23.85 -31.36 -2.94
C GLU A 347 23.35 -30.06 -3.58
N ARG A 348 24.20 -29.36 -4.33
CA ARG A 348 23.86 -28.10 -5.00
C ARG A 348 22.81 -28.27 -6.10
N ALA A 349 22.82 -29.40 -6.81
CA ALA A 349 21.75 -29.71 -7.77
C ALA A 349 20.42 -29.91 -7.07
N ARG A 350 20.39 -30.62 -5.95
CA ARG A 350 19.19 -30.85 -5.14
C ARG A 350 18.64 -29.56 -4.55
N GLU A 351 19.48 -28.71 -3.96
CA GLU A 351 19.10 -27.38 -3.48
C GLU A 351 18.50 -26.52 -4.59
N ALA A 352 19.13 -26.52 -5.78
CA ALA A 352 18.64 -25.76 -6.92
C ALA A 352 17.27 -26.26 -7.39
N ILE A 353 17.05 -27.58 -7.47
CA ILE A 353 15.75 -28.18 -7.83
C ILE A 353 14.70 -27.83 -6.79
N THR A 354 15.01 -27.97 -5.48
CA THR A 354 14.10 -27.59 -4.39
C THR A 354 13.71 -26.11 -4.49
N GLY A 355 14.66 -25.22 -4.76
CA GLY A 355 14.39 -23.80 -4.97
C GLY A 355 13.53 -23.51 -6.21
N LEU A 356 13.68 -24.31 -7.28
CA LEU A 356 12.84 -24.19 -8.48
C LEU A 356 11.41 -24.70 -8.22
N VAL A 357 11.25 -25.75 -7.41
CA VAL A 357 9.94 -26.25 -6.98
C VAL A 357 9.25 -25.22 -6.07
N ALA A 358 9.96 -24.67 -5.09
CA ALA A 358 9.43 -23.64 -4.19
C ALA A 358 8.95 -22.38 -4.95
N ARG A 359 9.56 -22.07 -6.10
CA ARG A 359 9.15 -20.96 -6.99
C ARG A 359 8.04 -21.33 -7.95
N GLY A 360 7.61 -22.60 -7.99
CA GLY A 360 6.63 -23.09 -8.95
C GLY A 360 7.14 -23.18 -10.40
N VAL A 361 8.48 -23.17 -10.61
CA VAL A 361 9.11 -23.41 -11.94
C VAL A 361 9.02 -24.88 -12.30
N LEU A 362 9.15 -25.75 -11.29
CA LEU A 362 9.01 -27.19 -11.38
C LEU A 362 7.89 -27.65 -10.45
N GLY A 363 7.11 -28.63 -10.90
CA GLY A 363 6.25 -29.41 -10.03
C GLY A 363 7.01 -30.64 -9.51
N CYS A 364 6.68 -31.11 -8.32
CA CYS A 364 7.25 -32.32 -7.73
C CYS A 364 6.19 -33.08 -6.93
N ASN A 365 6.04 -34.38 -7.23
CA ASN A 365 5.19 -35.27 -6.44
C ASN A 365 5.69 -36.69 -6.56
N GLU A 366 5.67 -37.45 -5.46
CA GLU A 366 6.03 -38.88 -5.39
C GLU A 366 7.35 -39.25 -6.10
N GLY A 367 8.38 -38.38 -5.96
CA GLY A 367 9.69 -38.61 -6.56
C GLY A 367 9.78 -38.29 -8.07
N TRP A 368 8.75 -37.70 -8.65
CA TRP A 368 8.72 -37.23 -10.03
C TRP A 368 8.69 -35.70 -10.09
N ILE A 369 9.44 -35.13 -11.03
CA ILE A 369 9.45 -33.70 -11.33
C ILE A 369 9.05 -33.43 -12.77
N TRP A 370 8.45 -32.27 -13.01
CA TRP A 370 8.03 -31.78 -14.32
C TRP A 370 8.15 -30.25 -14.39
N GLN A 371 8.11 -29.72 -15.57
CA GLN A 371 8.02 -28.28 -15.75
C GLN A 371 6.57 -27.84 -15.46
N ALA A 372 6.39 -26.95 -14.49
CA ALA A 372 5.08 -26.45 -14.06
C ALA A 372 4.49 -25.41 -15.03
#